data_c3c944873821ccad51a286cb72fc003a
#
_entry.id   c3c944873821ccad51a286cb72fc003a
#
_cell.length_a   1.000
_cell.length_b   1.000
_cell.length_c   1.000
_cell.angle_alpha   90.00
_cell.angle_beta   90.00
_cell.angle_gamma   90.00
#
_symmetry.space_group_name_H-M   'P 1'
#
loop_
_entity.id
_entity.type
_entity.pdbx_description
1 polymer ?
#
loop_
_entity_poly.entity_id
_entity_poly.type
_entity_poly.pdbx_seq_one_letter_code
_entity_poly.pdbx_strand_id
1 'polypeptide(L)'
;MPNYERRSTRQIHIGTIPIGGNAPISVQSMCNTKTTDTEATVQQIRELAAAGCDIVRVAVPDMAAAKNLGCIVRQVKMPLVADIHFDYKLALEAMAQGVAALRINPGNIGGTERVKKVVAAAREGGIPIRIGVNAGSLDHKILTKYGGVTAEALVESAMEHVRVLEELDFYDMKISLKAHDVPLTLAAYRLMSERVDYPLHLGITEAGTAGTGIIKSSVGVGALLAEGIGDTIRISLTGDPVVEVRTANEILKALGLKEYGPTLVACPTCGRTSINLVEIAEKVEERLRGMEDPIEVAVMGCVVNGPGEARGADVGIAGGNGEGLIFRKGEVVRKVKEEELLSELFREIDAILEERKTS
;
A
#
# COMPACT_ATOMS: atom_id res chain seq x y z
N MET A 1 18.21 -7.64 4.91
CA MET A 1 16.82 -7.29 5.28
C MET A 1 16.85 -6.56 6.62
N PRO A 2 16.12 -5.45 6.80
CA PRO A 2 16.06 -4.80 8.11
C PRO A 2 15.46 -5.76 9.13
N ASN A 3 16.01 -5.76 10.33
CA ASN A 3 15.59 -6.61 11.44
C ASN A 3 14.38 -6.01 12.16
N TYR A 4 13.31 -5.68 11.42
CA TYR A 4 12.05 -5.32 12.08
C TYR A 4 11.37 -6.62 12.55
N GLU A 5 11.33 -6.83 13.84
CA GLU A 5 10.53 -7.92 14.40
C GLU A 5 9.05 -7.56 14.23
N ARG A 6 8.38 -8.22 13.29
CA ARG A 6 6.97 -7.98 13.04
C ARG A 6 6.12 -8.60 14.15
N ARG A 7 5.10 -7.88 14.57
CA ARG A 7 4.09 -8.37 15.51
C ARG A 7 3.49 -9.69 14.99
N SER A 8 3.43 -10.71 15.85
CA SER A 8 2.74 -11.96 15.52
C SER A 8 1.24 -11.71 15.35
N THR A 9 0.67 -12.13 14.24
CA THR A 9 -0.75 -12.00 13.92
C THR A 9 -1.30 -13.30 13.37
N ARG A 10 -2.60 -13.50 13.49
CA ARG A 10 -3.32 -14.56 12.76
C ARG A 10 -3.17 -14.34 11.27
N GLN A 11 -3.17 -15.42 10.50
CA GLN A 11 -3.21 -15.34 9.05
C GLN A 11 -4.64 -15.51 8.55
N ILE A 12 -5.09 -14.63 7.68
CA ILE A 12 -6.34 -14.74 6.91
C ILE A 12 -6.01 -14.68 5.41
N HIS A 13 -6.95 -15.01 4.55
CA HIS A 13 -6.75 -14.95 3.09
C HIS A 13 -7.79 -14.06 2.42
N ILE A 14 -7.36 -13.19 1.52
CA ILE A 14 -8.24 -12.41 0.64
C ILE A 14 -8.05 -12.95 -0.77
N GLY A 15 -8.94 -13.83 -1.20
CA GLY A 15 -8.70 -14.66 -2.36
C GLY A 15 -7.44 -15.50 -2.15
N THR A 16 -6.44 -15.35 -3.02
CA THR A 16 -5.15 -16.04 -2.93
C THR A 16 -4.09 -15.31 -2.11
N ILE A 17 -4.37 -14.09 -1.65
CA ILE A 17 -3.40 -13.24 -0.94
C ILE A 17 -3.46 -13.51 0.56
N PRO A 18 -2.37 -14.02 1.17
CA PRO A 18 -2.28 -14.19 2.62
C PRO A 18 -2.06 -12.83 3.30
N ILE A 19 -2.73 -12.59 4.42
CA ILE A 19 -2.65 -11.37 5.22
C ILE A 19 -2.36 -11.74 6.67
N GLY A 20 -1.34 -11.16 7.26
CA GLY A 20 -0.89 -11.54 8.62
C GLY A 20 -0.03 -12.82 8.62
N GLY A 21 0.30 -13.35 9.81
CA GLY A 21 1.11 -14.55 9.95
C GLY A 21 2.50 -14.44 9.31
N ASN A 22 3.11 -13.26 9.34
CA ASN A 22 4.38 -12.93 8.66
C ASN A 22 4.36 -12.96 7.12
N ALA A 23 3.19 -13.09 6.48
CA ALA A 23 3.08 -12.90 5.04
C ALA A 23 3.58 -11.51 4.61
N PRO A 24 4.00 -11.33 3.35
CA PRO A 24 4.37 -10.02 2.82
C PRO A 24 3.25 -8.98 3.05
N ILE A 25 3.63 -7.74 3.34
CA ILE A 25 2.66 -6.65 3.54
C ILE A 25 2.02 -6.32 2.21
N SER A 26 0.69 -6.48 2.13
CA SER A 26 -0.04 -6.24 0.90
C SER A 26 -0.45 -4.78 0.73
N VAL A 27 -0.39 -4.31 -0.52
CA VAL A 27 -0.85 -3.00 -0.94
C VAL A 27 -2.29 -3.10 -1.43
N GLN A 28 -3.19 -2.37 -0.79
CA GLN A 28 -4.57 -2.25 -1.21
C GLN A 28 -4.84 -0.83 -1.73
N SER A 29 -5.59 -0.70 -2.84
CA SER A 29 -6.16 0.58 -3.28
C SER A 29 -7.68 0.51 -3.41
N MET A 30 -8.30 1.59 -3.88
CA MET A 30 -9.75 1.66 -4.05
C MET A 30 -10.07 2.40 -5.34
N CYS A 31 -10.94 1.81 -6.16
CA CYS A 31 -11.45 2.48 -7.35
C CYS A 31 -12.25 3.73 -6.98
N ASN A 32 -12.12 4.76 -7.80
CA ASN A 32 -12.93 5.97 -7.76
C ASN A 32 -13.98 6.01 -8.88
N THR A 33 -14.05 4.97 -9.72
CA THR A 33 -15.09 4.75 -10.71
C THR A 33 -16.41 4.34 -10.07
N LYS A 34 -17.52 4.53 -10.77
CA LYS A 34 -18.81 4.00 -10.34
C LYS A 34 -18.82 2.49 -10.56
N THR A 35 -19.11 1.71 -9.52
CA THR A 35 -19.13 0.24 -9.59
C THR A 35 -20.16 -0.30 -10.57
N THR A 36 -21.16 0.48 -10.95
CA THR A 36 -22.12 0.16 -12.02
C THR A 36 -21.54 0.32 -13.44
N ASP A 37 -20.42 1.01 -13.59
CA ASP A 37 -19.66 1.10 -14.83
C ASP A 37 -18.57 0.03 -14.83
N THR A 38 -18.91 -1.13 -15.43
CA THR A 38 -18.01 -2.28 -15.47
C THR A 38 -16.73 -1.99 -16.22
N GLU A 39 -16.82 -1.35 -17.38
CA GLU A 39 -15.67 -1.12 -18.26
C GLU A 39 -14.65 -0.20 -17.61
N ALA A 40 -15.10 0.97 -17.14
CA ALA A 40 -14.23 1.92 -16.45
C ALA A 40 -13.61 1.32 -15.17
N THR A 41 -14.38 0.52 -14.40
CA THR A 41 -13.88 -0.10 -13.18
C THR A 41 -12.86 -1.20 -13.47
N VAL A 42 -13.09 -2.06 -14.46
CA VAL A 42 -12.14 -3.09 -14.89
C VAL A 42 -10.85 -2.47 -15.42
N GLN A 43 -10.96 -1.41 -16.22
CA GLN A 43 -9.79 -0.70 -16.72
C GLN A 43 -8.95 -0.11 -15.57
N GLN A 44 -9.59 0.56 -14.63
CA GLN A 44 -8.88 1.12 -13.46
C GLN A 44 -8.23 0.03 -12.59
N ILE A 45 -8.89 -1.12 -12.41
CA ILE A 45 -8.30 -2.27 -11.69
C ILE A 45 -7.04 -2.77 -12.41
N ARG A 46 -7.03 -2.82 -13.73
CA ARG A 46 -5.84 -3.21 -14.51
C ARG A 46 -4.69 -2.21 -14.35
N GLU A 47 -5.00 -0.92 -14.32
CA GLU A 47 -4.01 0.15 -14.08
C GLU A 47 -3.41 0.05 -12.66
N LEU A 48 -4.26 -0.22 -11.67
CA LEU A 48 -3.81 -0.45 -10.29
C LEU A 48 -2.94 -1.72 -10.19
N ALA A 49 -3.31 -2.80 -10.89
CA ALA A 49 -2.51 -4.02 -10.95
C ALA A 49 -1.13 -3.76 -11.55
N ALA A 50 -1.07 -3.05 -12.68
CA ALA A 50 0.17 -2.66 -13.32
C ALA A 50 1.06 -1.74 -12.46
N ALA A 51 0.47 -1.01 -11.51
CA ALA A 51 1.20 -0.21 -10.53
C ALA A 51 1.69 -1.01 -9.31
N GLY A 52 1.39 -2.32 -9.22
CA GLY A 52 1.81 -3.18 -8.11
C GLY A 52 0.82 -3.22 -6.93
N CYS A 53 -0.47 -3.00 -7.19
CA CYS A 53 -1.53 -3.22 -6.22
C CYS A 53 -1.82 -4.72 -6.07
N ASP A 54 -1.97 -5.19 -4.83
CA ASP A 54 -2.26 -6.61 -4.55
C ASP A 54 -3.76 -6.88 -4.39
N ILE A 55 -4.52 -5.90 -3.87
CA ILE A 55 -5.95 -6.04 -3.54
C ILE A 55 -6.66 -4.74 -3.92
N VAL A 56 -7.81 -4.83 -4.58
CA VAL A 56 -8.60 -3.65 -4.92
C VAL A 56 -9.93 -3.63 -4.13
N ARG A 57 -10.37 -2.44 -3.74
CA ARG A 57 -11.67 -2.20 -3.10
C ARG A 57 -12.55 -1.37 -4.02
N VAL A 58 -13.84 -1.68 -4.06
CA VAL A 58 -14.87 -0.91 -4.76
C VAL A 58 -16.01 -0.54 -3.83
N ALA A 59 -16.61 0.61 -4.04
CA ALA A 59 -17.79 1.05 -3.28
C ALA A 59 -19.04 0.29 -3.74
N VAL A 60 -19.89 -0.11 -2.80
CA VAL A 60 -21.17 -0.76 -3.08
C VAL A 60 -22.30 0.06 -2.44
N PRO A 61 -22.70 1.17 -3.07
CA PRO A 61 -23.69 2.07 -2.49
C PRO A 61 -25.13 1.53 -2.57
N ASP A 62 -25.42 0.67 -3.54
CA ASP A 62 -26.77 0.17 -3.83
C ASP A 62 -26.75 -1.24 -4.44
N MET A 63 -27.95 -1.80 -4.65
CA MET A 63 -28.15 -3.15 -5.18
C MET A 63 -27.71 -3.28 -6.66
N ALA A 64 -27.76 -2.22 -7.44
CA ALA A 64 -27.28 -2.24 -8.82
C ALA A 64 -25.76 -2.42 -8.86
N ALA A 65 -25.04 -1.69 -8.00
CA ALA A 65 -23.60 -1.85 -7.82
C ALA A 65 -23.26 -3.25 -7.29
N ALA A 66 -24.01 -3.77 -6.30
CA ALA A 66 -23.78 -5.10 -5.74
C ALA A 66 -23.90 -6.20 -6.81
N LYS A 67 -24.98 -6.19 -7.62
CA LYS A 67 -25.20 -7.15 -8.71
C LYS A 67 -24.16 -7.05 -9.81
N ASN A 68 -23.62 -5.84 -10.05
CA ASN A 68 -22.61 -5.65 -11.11
C ASN A 68 -21.23 -6.20 -10.73
N LEU A 69 -20.96 -6.48 -9.46
CA LEU A 69 -19.68 -7.04 -8.99
C LEU A 69 -19.29 -8.31 -9.72
N GLY A 70 -20.25 -9.20 -10.01
CA GLY A 70 -19.99 -10.44 -10.73
C GLY A 70 -19.47 -10.22 -12.16
N CYS A 71 -19.89 -9.12 -12.82
CA CYS A 71 -19.34 -8.76 -14.13
C CYS A 71 -17.89 -8.29 -14.03
N ILE A 72 -17.53 -7.58 -12.96
CA ILE A 72 -16.17 -7.11 -12.71
C ILE A 72 -15.26 -8.27 -12.29
N VAL A 73 -15.69 -9.09 -11.30
CA VAL A 73 -14.90 -10.23 -10.77
C VAL A 73 -14.47 -11.18 -11.88
N ARG A 74 -15.35 -11.50 -12.83
CA ARG A 74 -15.02 -12.40 -13.96
C ARG A 74 -13.97 -11.85 -14.93
N GLN A 75 -13.71 -10.54 -14.93
CA GLN A 75 -12.81 -9.89 -15.89
C GLN A 75 -11.45 -9.49 -15.28
N VAL A 76 -11.28 -9.67 -13.96
CA VAL A 76 -10.04 -9.30 -13.26
C VAL A 76 -9.49 -10.50 -12.49
N LYS A 77 -8.16 -10.56 -12.36
CA LYS A 77 -7.49 -11.60 -11.54
C LYS A 77 -7.27 -11.14 -10.09
N MET A 78 -7.27 -9.82 -9.87
CA MET A 78 -7.02 -9.22 -8.57
C MET A 78 -8.19 -9.47 -7.61
N PRO A 79 -7.94 -9.85 -6.33
CA PRO A 79 -9.00 -9.99 -5.33
C PRO A 79 -9.77 -8.68 -5.11
N LEU A 80 -11.10 -8.76 -5.17
CA LEU A 80 -12.00 -7.63 -5.03
C LEU A 80 -12.60 -7.58 -3.63
N VAL A 81 -12.53 -6.41 -2.98
CA VAL A 81 -13.14 -6.14 -1.67
C VAL A 81 -14.37 -5.25 -1.87
N ALA A 82 -15.53 -5.67 -1.39
CA ALA A 82 -16.74 -4.85 -1.41
C ALA A 82 -16.81 -3.96 -0.16
N ASP A 83 -16.96 -2.64 -0.38
CA ASP A 83 -17.11 -1.64 0.68
C ASP A 83 -18.58 -1.33 0.93
N ILE A 84 -19.14 -1.82 2.04
CA ILE A 84 -20.54 -1.75 2.37
C ILE A 84 -20.70 -1.05 3.71
N HIS A 85 -21.62 -0.07 3.79
CA HIS A 85 -21.77 0.79 4.95
C HIS A 85 -22.99 0.47 5.81
N PHE A 86 -24.19 0.27 5.22
CA PHE A 86 -25.43 0.26 6.00
C PHE A 86 -26.37 -0.92 5.74
N ASP A 87 -26.43 -1.45 4.52
CA ASP A 87 -27.41 -2.49 4.18
C ASP A 87 -26.74 -3.88 4.09
N TYR A 88 -27.13 -4.77 5.01
CA TYR A 88 -26.64 -6.17 5.03
C TYR A 88 -26.98 -6.95 3.75
N LYS A 89 -28.06 -6.57 3.03
CA LYS A 89 -28.43 -7.24 1.78
C LYS A 89 -27.41 -7.03 0.69
N LEU A 90 -26.75 -5.84 0.68
CA LEU A 90 -25.65 -5.58 -0.25
C LEU A 90 -24.44 -6.47 0.05
N ALA A 91 -24.18 -6.76 1.33
CA ALA A 91 -23.13 -7.68 1.72
C ALA A 91 -23.41 -9.11 1.24
N LEU A 92 -24.63 -9.60 1.42
CA LEU A 92 -25.05 -10.92 0.94
C LEU A 92 -24.96 -11.02 -0.59
N GLU A 93 -25.45 -10.01 -1.30
CA GLU A 93 -25.35 -9.97 -2.76
C GLU A 93 -23.89 -9.91 -3.23
N ALA A 94 -23.06 -9.06 -2.64
CA ALA A 94 -21.64 -8.95 -3.00
C ALA A 94 -20.91 -10.29 -2.85
N MET A 95 -21.16 -11.03 -1.77
CA MET A 95 -20.60 -12.38 -1.57
C MET A 95 -21.09 -13.36 -2.63
N ALA A 96 -22.39 -13.35 -2.95
CA ALA A 96 -22.95 -14.18 -4.02
C ALA A 96 -22.37 -13.87 -5.41
N GLN A 97 -21.91 -12.63 -5.63
CA GLN A 97 -21.22 -12.21 -6.84
C GLN A 97 -19.71 -12.55 -6.87
N GLY A 98 -19.17 -13.15 -5.81
CA GLY A 98 -17.81 -13.69 -5.78
C GLY A 98 -16.73 -12.72 -5.35
N VAL A 99 -17.04 -11.71 -4.53
CA VAL A 99 -16.00 -10.86 -3.93
C VAL A 99 -15.12 -11.66 -2.96
N ALA A 100 -13.85 -11.29 -2.87
CA ALA A 100 -12.87 -11.98 -2.05
C ALA A 100 -12.86 -11.55 -0.56
N ALA A 101 -13.44 -10.38 -0.24
CA ALA A 101 -13.59 -9.91 1.15
C ALA A 101 -14.64 -8.80 1.24
N LEU A 102 -15.11 -8.56 2.46
CA LEU A 102 -16.00 -7.45 2.78
C LEU A 102 -15.30 -6.39 3.64
N ARG A 103 -15.67 -5.13 3.46
CA ARG A 103 -15.44 -4.07 4.45
C ARG A 103 -16.78 -3.62 4.98
N ILE A 104 -17.01 -3.82 6.26
CA ILE A 104 -18.22 -3.41 6.98
C ILE A 104 -17.86 -2.94 8.38
N ASN A 105 -18.83 -2.26 9.02
CA ASN A 105 -18.86 -2.09 10.46
C ASN A 105 -20.09 -2.85 10.97
N PRO A 106 -19.92 -3.95 11.73
CA PRO A 106 -21.05 -4.78 12.19
C PRO A 106 -22.14 -3.99 12.89
N GLY A 107 -21.79 -2.96 13.66
CA GLY A 107 -22.78 -2.09 14.31
C GLY A 107 -23.62 -1.22 13.36
N ASN A 108 -23.20 -1.01 12.12
CA ASN A 108 -23.88 -0.12 11.17
C ASN A 108 -24.78 -0.84 10.18
N ILE A 109 -24.64 -2.16 10.02
CA ILE A 109 -25.41 -2.93 9.01
C ILE A 109 -26.75 -3.43 9.54
N GLY A 110 -27.12 -3.06 10.75
CA GLY A 110 -28.37 -3.38 11.42
C GLY A 110 -28.21 -4.29 12.61
N GLY A 111 -29.30 -4.61 13.30
CA GLY A 111 -29.27 -5.40 14.54
C GLY A 111 -28.66 -6.79 14.39
N THR A 112 -28.42 -7.45 15.53
CA THR A 112 -27.71 -8.73 15.66
C THR A 112 -28.13 -9.81 14.66
N GLU A 113 -29.42 -9.96 14.36
CA GLU A 113 -29.92 -10.95 13.40
C GLU A 113 -29.42 -10.71 11.96
N ARG A 114 -29.21 -9.44 11.57
CA ARG A 114 -28.68 -9.10 10.26
C ARG A 114 -27.18 -9.38 10.20
N VAL A 115 -26.45 -9.08 11.25
CA VAL A 115 -25.02 -9.42 11.40
C VAL A 115 -24.83 -10.94 11.33
N LYS A 116 -25.65 -11.73 12.03
CA LYS A 116 -25.62 -13.20 11.96
C LYS A 116 -25.75 -13.73 10.52
N LYS A 117 -26.65 -13.15 9.72
CA LYS A 117 -26.82 -13.57 8.31
C LYS A 117 -25.57 -13.28 7.49
N VAL A 118 -24.97 -12.11 7.65
CA VAL A 118 -23.72 -11.75 6.95
C VAL A 118 -22.59 -12.67 7.38
N VAL A 119 -22.41 -12.91 8.68
CA VAL A 119 -21.36 -13.77 9.21
C VAL A 119 -21.54 -15.22 8.77
N ALA A 120 -22.78 -15.73 8.74
CA ALA A 120 -23.04 -17.09 8.25
C ALA A 120 -22.64 -17.25 6.78
N ALA A 121 -23.04 -16.31 5.93
CA ALA A 121 -22.66 -16.32 4.51
C ALA A 121 -21.16 -16.12 4.30
N ALA A 122 -20.52 -15.25 5.09
CA ALA A 122 -19.07 -15.02 5.04
C ALA A 122 -18.28 -16.28 5.43
N ARG A 123 -18.73 -17.00 6.47
CA ARG A 123 -18.14 -18.26 6.90
C ARG A 123 -18.29 -19.36 5.84
N GLU A 124 -19.47 -19.51 5.28
CA GLU A 124 -19.73 -20.49 4.22
C GLU A 124 -18.87 -20.23 2.97
N GLY A 125 -18.69 -18.97 2.60
CA GLY A 125 -17.88 -18.56 1.46
C GLY A 125 -16.37 -18.46 1.75
N GLY A 126 -15.91 -18.60 3.00
CA GLY A 126 -14.52 -18.34 3.39
C GLY A 126 -14.09 -16.89 3.14
N ILE A 127 -15.01 -15.94 3.32
CA ILE A 127 -14.84 -14.52 2.98
C ILE A 127 -14.51 -13.72 4.23
N PRO A 128 -13.28 -13.18 4.37
CA PRO A 128 -12.91 -12.41 5.54
C PRO A 128 -13.60 -11.04 5.57
N ILE A 129 -13.75 -10.53 6.79
CA ILE A 129 -14.40 -9.24 7.06
C ILE A 129 -13.36 -8.25 7.58
N ARG A 130 -13.31 -7.04 6.97
CA ARG A 130 -12.57 -5.93 7.55
C ARG A 130 -13.48 -5.02 8.36
N ILE A 131 -13.20 -4.90 9.65
CA ILE A 131 -13.75 -3.87 10.53
C ILE A 131 -13.03 -2.56 10.24
N GLY A 132 -13.77 -1.51 9.85
CA GLY A 132 -13.18 -0.23 9.49
C GLY A 132 -13.72 0.92 10.33
N VAL A 133 -13.06 1.26 11.43
CA VAL A 133 -13.40 2.42 12.26
C VAL A 133 -12.69 3.67 11.74
N ASN A 134 -13.43 4.74 11.57
CA ASN A 134 -12.91 6.06 11.23
C ASN A 134 -13.27 7.06 12.35
N ALA A 135 -12.35 7.97 12.64
CA ALA A 135 -12.52 9.01 13.68
C ALA A 135 -13.82 9.82 13.50
N GLY A 136 -14.20 10.13 12.26
CA GLY A 136 -15.41 10.89 11.95
C GLY A 136 -16.72 10.12 12.06
N SER A 137 -16.70 8.81 12.38
CA SER A 137 -17.89 7.96 12.46
C SER A 137 -18.03 7.21 13.79
N LEU A 138 -17.41 7.71 14.85
CA LEU A 138 -17.54 7.17 16.20
C LEU A 138 -18.96 7.39 16.77
N ASP A 139 -19.45 6.40 17.51
CA ASP A 139 -20.74 6.51 18.23
C ASP A 139 -20.69 7.62 19.29
N HIS A 140 -21.80 8.34 19.43
CA HIS A 140 -21.92 9.44 20.38
C HIS A 140 -21.66 9.00 21.84
N LYS A 141 -22.02 7.76 22.21
CA LYS A 141 -21.77 7.22 23.55
C LYS A 141 -20.28 7.08 23.81
N ILE A 142 -19.51 6.61 22.83
CA ILE A 142 -18.05 6.49 22.93
C ILE A 142 -17.43 7.89 23.01
N LEU A 143 -17.85 8.82 22.16
CA LEU A 143 -17.38 10.21 22.20
C LEU A 143 -17.62 10.87 23.57
N THR A 144 -18.82 10.67 24.15
CA THR A 144 -19.17 11.19 25.47
C THR A 144 -18.31 10.56 26.57
N LYS A 145 -18.09 9.24 26.51
CA LYS A 145 -17.29 8.50 27.49
C LYS A 145 -15.84 8.98 27.56
N TYR A 146 -15.23 9.27 26.41
CA TYR A 146 -13.82 9.63 26.29
C TYR A 146 -13.59 11.15 26.16
N GLY A 147 -14.65 11.97 26.18
CA GLY A 147 -14.54 13.42 26.03
C GLY A 147 -14.17 13.89 24.64
N GLY A 148 -14.31 13.03 23.61
CA GLY A 148 -13.99 13.34 22.23
C GLY A 148 -13.36 12.19 21.47
N VAL A 149 -12.70 12.52 20.36
CA VAL A 149 -11.99 11.55 19.52
C VAL A 149 -10.59 11.32 20.10
N THR A 150 -10.39 10.16 20.74
CA THR A 150 -9.11 9.74 21.32
C THR A 150 -8.69 8.37 20.78
N ALA A 151 -7.46 7.96 21.04
CA ALA A 151 -6.98 6.63 20.64
C ALA A 151 -7.80 5.51 21.31
N GLU A 152 -8.13 5.68 22.59
CA GLU A 152 -8.93 4.75 23.36
C GLU A 152 -10.37 4.67 22.81
N ALA A 153 -10.96 5.79 22.38
CA ALA A 153 -12.28 5.83 21.76
C ALA A 153 -12.30 5.03 20.44
N LEU A 154 -11.29 5.20 19.60
CA LEU A 154 -11.15 4.45 18.36
C LEU A 154 -11.00 2.95 18.61
N VAL A 155 -10.15 2.58 19.57
CA VAL A 155 -9.90 1.18 19.94
C VAL A 155 -11.15 0.55 20.57
N GLU A 156 -11.84 1.25 21.47
CA GLU A 156 -13.08 0.71 22.06
C GLU A 156 -14.15 0.47 21.00
N SER A 157 -14.34 1.43 20.08
CA SER A 157 -15.27 1.25 18.95
C SER A 157 -14.92 0.02 18.09
N ALA A 158 -13.66 -0.20 17.83
CA ALA A 158 -13.23 -1.39 17.07
C ALA A 158 -13.46 -2.68 17.88
N MET A 159 -13.14 -2.68 19.18
CA MET A 159 -13.34 -3.83 20.06
C MET A 159 -14.81 -4.22 20.24
N GLU A 160 -15.74 -3.25 20.23
CA GLU A 160 -17.17 -3.58 20.21
C GLU A 160 -17.53 -4.39 18.97
N HIS A 161 -17.03 -4.01 17.80
CA HIS A 161 -17.28 -4.74 16.56
C HIS A 161 -16.56 -6.10 16.51
N VAL A 162 -15.34 -6.20 17.07
CA VAL A 162 -14.60 -7.46 17.22
C VAL A 162 -15.39 -8.44 18.06
N ARG A 163 -15.87 -8.03 19.25
CA ARG A 163 -16.65 -8.89 20.14
C ARG A 163 -17.92 -9.42 19.47
N VAL A 164 -18.62 -8.58 18.68
CA VAL A 164 -19.80 -9.03 17.94
C VAL A 164 -19.50 -10.15 16.96
N LEU A 165 -18.33 -10.15 16.32
CA LEU A 165 -17.92 -11.22 15.40
C LEU A 165 -17.43 -12.46 16.20
N GLU A 166 -16.68 -12.26 17.28
CA GLU A 166 -16.19 -13.34 18.16
C GLU A 166 -17.37 -14.09 18.83
N GLU A 167 -18.41 -13.39 19.30
CA GLU A 167 -19.65 -13.98 19.84
C GLU A 167 -20.39 -14.85 18.81
N LEU A 168 -20.10 -14.64 17.52
CA LEU A 168 -20.62 -15.45 16.43
C LEU A 168 -19.60 -16.49 15.93
N ASP A 169 -18.53 -16.77 16.69
CA ASP A 169 -17.43 -17.65 16.32
C ASP A 169 -16.80 -17.34 14.97
N PHE A 170 -16.68 -16.03 14.64
CA PHE A 170 -16.07 -15.58 13.40
C PHE A 170 -14.75 -14.85 13.66
N TYR A 171 -13.65 -15.42 13.17
CA TYR A 171 -12.28 -14.96 13.44
C TYR A 171 -11.51 -14.54 12.18
N ASP A 172 -12.06 -14.77 10.99
CA ASP A 172 -11.45 -14.35 9.73
C ASP A 172 -11.67 -12.85 9.50
N MET A 173 -11.01 -12.04 10.33
CA MET A 173 -11.16 -10.60 10.28
C MET A 173 -9.84 -9.86 10.31
N LYS A 174 -9.84 -8.64 9.79
CA LYS A 174 -8.79 -7.64 9.96
C LYS A 174 -9.37 -6.30 10.38
N ILE A 175 -8.54 -5.45 11.00
CA ILE A 175 -9.02 -4.21 11.65
C ILE A 175 -8.31 -3.00 11.07
N SER A 176 -9.04 -1.89 10.92
CA SER A 176 -8.45 -0.61 10.58
C SER A 176 -9.02 0.51 11.45
N LEU A 177 -8.13 1.36 11.98
CA LEU A 177 -8.42 2.52 12.81
C LEU A 177 -7.85 3.76 12.12
N LYS A 178 -8.67 4.56 11.48
CA LYS A 178 -8.21 5.65 10.64
C LYS A 178 -8.65 7.01 11.13
N ALA A 179 -7.70 7.93 11.23
CA ALA A 179 -7.92 9.36 11.43
C ALA A 179 -7.10 10.15 10.40
N HIS A 180 -7.39 11.44 10.27
CA HIS A 180 -6.58 12.38 9.48
C HIS A 180 -5.36 12.89 10.26
N ASP A 181 -5.41 12.79 11.59
CA ASP A 181 -4.34 13.15 12.51
C ASP A 181 -3.36 11.97 12.67
N VAL A 182 -2.09 12.22 12.36
CA VAL A 182 -1.06 11.17 12.40
C VAL A 182 -0.76 10.72 13.83
N PRO A 183 -0.47 11.60 14.80
CA PRO A 183 -0.27 11.21 16.20
C PRO A 183 -1.39 10.35 16.77
N LEU A 184 -2.64 10.75 16.55
CA LEU A 184 -3.82 9.99 16.98
C LEU A 184 -3.85 8.59 16.34
N THR A 185 -3.59 8.51 15.04
CA THR A 185 -3.57 7.23 14.32
C THR A 185 -2.48 6.31 14.86
N LEU A 186 -1.27 6.82 15.09
CA LEU A 186 -0.17 6.06 15.68
C LEU A 186 -0.55 5.51 17.06
N ALA A 187 -1.08 6.36 17.95
CA ALA A 187 -1.49 5.96 19.28
C ALA A 187 -2.60 4.87 19.24
N ALA A 188 -3.60 5.02 18.36
CA ALA A 188 -4.68 4.05 18.21
C ALA A 188 -4.18 2.68 17.72
N TYR A 189 -3.29 2.64 16.72
CA TYR A 189 -2.76 1.37 16.22
C TYR A 189 -1.80 0.69 17.21
N ARG A 190 -0.96 1.45 17.93
CA ARG A 190 -0.12 0.90 19.00
C ARG A 190 -0.97 0.25 20.07
N LEU A 191 -1.97 0.98 20.58
CA LEU A 191 -2.90 0.47 21.59
C LEU A 191 -3.68 -0.76 21.10
N MET A 192 -4.12 -0.77 19.83
CA MET A 192 -4.83 -1.90 19.24
C MET A 192 -3.93 -3.11 19.06
N SER A 193 -2.66 -2.89 18.69
CA SER A 193 -1.69 -3.96 18.48
C SER A 193 -1.37 -4.76 19.74
N GLU A 194 -1.55 -4.17 20.92
CA GLU A 194 -1.40 -4.82 22.22
C GLU A 194 -2.63 -5.63 22.64
N ARG A 195 -3.80 -5.34 22.04
CA ARG A 195 -5.08 -5.91 22.48
C ARG A 195 -5.57 -7.10 21.67
N VAL A 196 -5.12 -7.23 20.42
CA VAL A 196 -5.60 -8.26 19.50
C VAL A 196 -4.45 -8.86 18.70
N ASP A 197 -4.63 -10.10 18.24
CA ASP A 197 -3.72 -10.79 17.32
C ASP A 197 -4.24 -10.80 15.87
N TYR A 198 -5.32 -10.07 15.58
CA TYR A 198 -5.84 -9.91 14.21
C TYR A 198 -4.94 -9.03 13.34
N PRO A 199 -4.88 -9.28 12.03
CA PRO A 199 -4.15 -8.42 11.10
C PRO A 199 -4.65 -6.99 11.11
N LEU A 200 -3.73 -6.02 11.02
CA LEU A 200 -4.03 -4.60 11.01
C LEU A 200 -3.85 -4.01 9.61
N HIS A 201 -4.87 -3.27 9.16
CA HIS A 201 -4.87 -2.56 7.89
C HIS A 201 -4.60 -1.08 8.11
N LEU A 202 -3.38 -0.66 7.81
CA LEU A 202 -2.91 0.70 8.06
C LEU A 202 -3.37 1.71 7.00
N GLY A 203 -3.41 2.95 7.38
CA GLY A 203 -3.59 4.09 6.48
C GLY A 203 -4.04 5.34 7.21
N ILE A 204 -3.69 6.49 6.67
CA ILE A 204 -4.21 7.79 7.08
C ILE A 204 -5.41 8.11 6.19
N THR A 205 -6.54 8.48 6.78
CA THR A 205 -7.71 8.95 6.01
C THR A 205 -7.64 10.45 5.80
N GLU A 206 -8.23 10.95 4.70
CA GLU A 206 -8.29 12.39 4.45
C GLU A 206 -6.91 13.08 4.53
N ALA A 207 -5.89 12.39 4.00
CA ALA A 207 -4.51 12.87 4.09
C ALA A 207 -4.27 14.15 3.28
N GLY A 208 -5.08 14.39 2.25
CA GLY A 208 -5.00 15.54 1.36
C GLY A 208 -4.59 15.17 -0.06
N THR A 209 -4.16 16.18 -0.84
CA THR A 209 -3.64 15.99 -2.19
C THR A 209 -2.28 15.30 -2.19
N ALA A 210 -1.77 14.91 -3.37
CA ALA A 210 -0.50 14.18 -3.50
C ALA A 210 0.66 14.86 -2.75
N GLY A 211 0.79 16.19 -2.81
CA GLY A 211 1.90 16.90 -2.16
C GLY A 211 1.97 16.68 -0.65
N THR A 212 0.90 17.01 0.08
CA THR A 212 0.87 16.90 1.55
C THR A 212 0.46 15.50 2.03
N GLY A 213 -0.42 14.85 1.27
CA GLY A 213 -0.98 13.55 1.64
C GLY A 213 0.05 12.41 1.58
N ILE A 214 0.99 12.46 0.63
CA ILE A 214 2.12 11.53 0.55
C ILE A 214 2.97 11.64 1.83
N ILE A 215 3.33 12.85 2.24
CA ILE A 215 4.15 13.08 3.43
C ILE A 215 3.46 12.53 4.68
N LYS A 216 2.18 12.91 4.91
CA LYS A 216 1.41 12.41 6.06
C LYS A 216 1.31 10.89 6.09
N SER A 217 1.01 10.30 4.94
CA SER A 217 0.87 8.86 4.81
C SER A 217 2.20 8.15 5.02
N SER A 218 3.30 8.66 4.46
CA SER A 218 4.63 8.09 4.63
C SER A 218 5.08 8.12 6.09
N VAL A 219 4.85 9.24 6.78
CA VAL A 219 5.17 9.36 8.21
C VAL A 219 4.31 8.41 9.04
N GLY A 220 2.98 8.42 8.86
CA GLY A 220 2.08 7.64 9.70
C GLY A 220 2.17 6.13 9.45
N VAL A 221 2.14 5.71 8.19
CA VAL A 221 2.25 4.29 7.83
C VAL A 221 3.67 3.79 8.05
N GLY A 222 4.69 4.58 7.65
CA GLY A 222 6.10 4.22 7.80
C GLY A 222 6.51 4.02 9.25
N ALA A 223 6.08 4.89 10.17
CA ALA A 223 6.38 4.75 11.60
C ALA A 223 5.83 3.44 12.18
N LEU A 224 4.56 3.09 11.89
CA LEU A 224 3.96 1.85 12.37
C LEU A 224 4.64 0.61 11.79
N LEU A 225 4.95 0.63 10.49
CA LEU A 225 5.66 -0.48 9.84
C LEU A 225 7.07 -0.67 10.40
N ALA A 226 7.79 0.40 10.71
CA ALA A 226 9.10 0.34 11.36
C ALA A 226 9.04 -0.22 12.79
N GLU A 227 7.89 -0.11 13.46
CA GLU A 227 7.61 -0.74 14.76
C GLU A 227 7.09 -2.18 14.63
N GLY A 228 7.04 -2.76 13.42
CA GLY A 228 6.51 -4.10 13.16
C GLY A 228 4.99 -4.19 13.17
N ILE A 229 4.28 -3.07 13.19
CA ILE A 229 2.81 -2.99 13.24
C ILE A 229 2.26 -2.81 11.82
N GLY A 230 1.43 -3.75 11.35
CA GLY A 230 0.72 -3.65 10.08
C GLY A 230 0.95 -4.84 9.15
N ASP A 231 -0.13 -5.30 8.53
CA ASP A 231 -0.15 -6.48 7.67
C ASP A 231 -0.64 -6.15 6.25
N THR A 232 -1.35 -5.05 6.10
CA THR A 232 -1.80 -4.52 4.81
C THR A 232 -1.94 -3.01 4.90
N ILE A 233 -1.67 -2.30 3.82
CA ILE A 233 -1.66 -0.83 3.80
C ILE A 233 -2.55 -0.27 2.70
N ARG A 234 -3.12 0.92 2.94
CA ARG A 234 -3.73 1.74 1.90
C ARG A 234 -3.38 3.21 2.11
N ILE A 235 -2.74 3.79 1.13
CA ILE A 235 -2.59 5.24 1.02
C ILE A 235 -3.90 5.82 0.48
N SER A 236 -4.32 6.98 0.99
CA SER A 236 -5.59 7.61 0.59
C SER A 236 -5.32 9.08 0.26
N LEU A 237 -5.37 9.41 -1.03
CA LEU A 237 -5.11 10.74 -1.56
C LEU A 237 -6.32 11.29 -2.29
N THR A 238 -6.42 12.61 -2.36
CA THR A 238 -7.34 13.27 -3.30
C THR A 238 -6.65 13.32 -4.66
N GLY A 239 -6.98 12.37 -5.56
CA GLY A 239 -6.36 12.28 -6.88
C GLY A 239 -6.44 10.90 -7.51
N ASP A 240 -5.48 10.61 -8.37
CA ASP A 240 -5.36 9.34 -9.07
C ASP A 240 -4.95 8.20 -8.10
N PRO A 241 -5.72 7.10 -8.01
CA PRO A 241 -5.39 5.99 -7.13
C PRO A 241 -4.12 5.21 -7.53
N VAL A 242 -3.62 5.35 -8.75
CA VAL A 242 -2.32 4.81 -9.16
C VAL A 242 -1.18 5.45 -8.35
N VAL A 243 -1.28 6.75 -8.04
CA VAL A 243 -0.31 7.45 -7.18
C VAL A 243 -0.34 6.89 -5.75
N GLU A 244 -1.51 6.50 -5.24
CA GLU A 244 -1.64 5.84 -3.92
C GLU A 244 -0.84 4.52 -3.88
N VAL A 245 -0.97 3.69 -4.91
CA VAL A 245 -0.28 2.39 -5.02
C VAL A 245 1.24 2.57 -5.10
N ARG A 246 1.70 3.49 -5.96
CA ARG A 246 3.13 3.80 -6.10
C ARG A 246 3.70 4.29 -4.77
N THR A 247 3.04 5.22 -4.10
CA THR A 247 3.45 5.71 -2.77
C THR A 247 3.53 4.58 -1.74
N ALA A 248 2.56 3.66 -1.74
CA ALA A 248 2.56 2.51 -0.84
C ALA A 248 3.77 1.59 -1.08
N ASN A 249 4.07 1.28 -2.34
CA ASN A 249 5.24 0.47 -2.69
C ASN A 249 6.55 1.18 -2.34
N GLU A 250 6.66 2.49 -2.56
CA GLU A 250 7.85 3.26 -2.18
C GLU A 250 8.07 3.30 -0.65
N ILE A 251 7.00 3.39 0.17
CA ILE A 251 7.10 3.27 1.62
C ILE A 251 7.65 1.89 2.02
N LEU A 252 7.13 0.81 1.43
CA LEU A 252 7.60 -0.56 1.71
C LEU A 252 9.05 -0.76 1.28
N LYS A 253 9.45 -0.24 0.12
CA LYS A 253 10.84 -0.25 -0.37
C LYS A 253 11.77 0.52 0.56
N ALA A 254 11.42 1.75 0.90
CA ALA A 254 12.23 2.61 1.78
C ALA A 254 12.49 1.96 3.15
N LEU A 255 11.59 1.10 3.62
CA LEU A 255 11.75 0.31 4.83
C LEU A 255 12.40 -1.07 4.60
N GLY A 256 12.73 -1.45 3.37
CA GLY A 256 13.25 -2.77 3.04
C GLY A 256 12.26 -3.92 3.29
N LEU A 257 10.96 -3.63 3.30
CA LEU A 257 9.89 -4.61 3.55
C LEU A 257 9.34 -5.25 2.27
N LYS A 258 9.70 -4.71 1.12
CA LYS A 258 9.33 -5.23 -0.21
C LYS A 258 10.43 -4.93 -1.21
N GLU A 259 10.87 -5.96 -1.91
CA GLU A 259 11.70 -5.81 -3.11
C GLU A 259 10.73 -5.67 -4.30
N TYR A 260 10.60 -4.45 -4.82
CA TYR A 260 9.69 -4.17 -5.93
C TYR A 260 10.25 -3.04 -6.79
N GLY A 261 10.53 -3.37 -8.06
CA GLY A 261 11.01 -2.42 -9.04
C GLY A 261 12.37 -1.78 -8.71
N PRO A 262 12.84 -0.87 -9.54
CA PRO A 262 14.15 -0.24 -9.41
C PRO A 262 14.20 0.78 -8.27
N THR A 263 15.40 1.01 -7.73
CA THR A 263 15.69 2.06 -6.74
C THR A 263 16.68 3.05 -7.34
N LEU A 264 16.35 4.34 -7.29
CA LEU A 264 17.27 5.42 -7.67
C LEU A 264 17.96 5.97 -6.42
N VAL A 265 19.30 5.95 -6.44
CA VAL A 265 20.15 6.61 -5.43
C VAL A 265 20.78 7.83 -6.09
N ALA A 266 20.30 9.04 -5.78
CA ALA A 266 20.82 10.27 -6.33
C ALA A 266 21.42 11.15 -5.23
N CYS A 267 22.60 11.72 -5.44
CA CYS A 267 23.16 12.65 -4.47
C CYS A 267 22.44 14.01 -4.55
N PRO A 268 22.36 14.75 -3.43
CA PRO A 268 21.84 16.10 -3.47
C PRO A 268 22.77 17.03 -4.27
N THR A 269 22.19 18.03 -4.93
CA THR A 269 22.98 19.06 -5.61
C THR A 269 23.81 19.85 -4.60
N CYS A 270 25.10 20.00 -4.86
CA CYS A 270 26.01 20.80 -4.04
C CYS A 270 27.06 21.52 -4.90
N GLY A 271 27.91 22.34 -4.31
CA GLY A 271 28.93 23.09 -5.03
C GLY A 271 30.02 22.26 -5.74
N ARG A 272 30.02 20.93 -5.56
CA ARG A 272 30.91 20.00 -6.28
C ARG A 272 30.27 19.35 -7.49
N THR A 273 28.97 19.54 -7.71
CA THR A 273 28.24 18.98 -8.87
C THR A 273 28.83 19.56 -10.16
N SER A 274 29.26 18.72 -11.06
CA SER A 274 29.95 19.06 -12.30
C SER A 274 29.18 18.69 -13.57
N ILE A 275 27.99 18.11 -13.42
CA ILE A 275 27.08 17.70 -14.51
C ILE A 275 25.68 18.26 -14.26
N ASN A 276 24.80 18.21 -15.25
CA ASN A 276 23.38 18.53 -15.09
C ASN A 276 22.65 17.40 -14.33
N LEU A 277 22.98 17.25 -13.03
CA LEU A 277 22.54 16.16 -12.17
C LEU A 277 21.03 16.03 -12.09
N VAL A 278 20.30 17.16 -11.98
CA VAL A 278 18.83 17.15 -11.82
C VAL A 278 18.17 16.56 -13.06
N GLU A 279 18.52 17.06 -14.24
CA GLU A 279 17.96 16.56 -15.50
C GLU A 279 18.27 15.08 -15.74
N ILE A 280 19.49 14.67 -15.42
CA ILE A 280 19.90 13.27 -15.55
C ILE A 280 19.10 12.39 -14.59
N ALA A 281 18.98 12.78 -13.31
CA ALA A 281 18.24 12.02 -12.32
C ALA A 281 16.74 11.89 -12.69
N GLU A 282 16.11 12.98 -13.17
CA GLU A 282 14.72 12.96 -13.63
C GLU A 282 14.52 12.01 -14.83
N LYS A 283 15.42 12.02 -15.81
CA LYS A 283 15.38 11.10 -16.96
C LYS A 283 15.61 9.65 -16.56
N VAL A 284 16.49 9.40 -15.59
CA VAL A 284 16.70 8.06 -15.04
C VAL A 284 15.44 7.61 -14.29
N GLU A 285 14.87 8.45 -13.44
CA GLU A 285 13.62 8.14 -12.74
C GLU A 285 12.47 7.83 -13.71
N GLU A 286 12.35 8.61 -14.79
CA GLU A 286 11.36 8.36 -15.84
C GLU A 286 11.59 7.02 -16.56
N ARG A 287 12.84 6.67 -16.90
CA ARG A 287 13.21 5.39 -17.52
C ARG A 287 12.93 4.20 -16.62
N LEU A 288 13.17 4.35 -15.32
CA LEU A 288 12.94 3.32 -14.30
C LEU A 288 11.44 3.16 -13.96
N ARG A 289 10.61 4.14 -14.28
CA ARG A 289 9.18 4.14 -13.96
C ARG A 289 8.45 2.98 -14.66
N GLY A 290 7.78 2.15 -13.87
CA GLY A 290 7.01 1.01 -14.38
C GLY A 290 7.82 -0.27 -14.64
N MET A 291 9.11 -0.27 -14.33
CA MET A 291 9.90 -1.49 -14.30
C MET A 291 9.56 -2.30 -13.03
N GLU A 292 9.46 -3.61 -13.19
CA GLU A 292 9.18 -4.53 -12.07
C GLU A 292 10.46 -5.16 -11.51
N ASP A 293 11.52 -5.24 -12.33
CA ASP A 293 12.78 -5.83 -11.94
C ASP A 293 13.50 -4.98 -10.89
N PRO A 294 13.93 -5.57 -9.76
CA PRO A 294 14.67 -4.84 -8.74
C PRO A 294 16.10 -4.57 -9.24
N ILE A 295 16.44 -3.32 -9.45
CA ILE A 295 17.79 -2.84 -9.79
C ILE A 295 18.05 -1.54 -9.04
N GLU A 296 19.24 -1.41 -8.44
CA GLU A 296 19.66 -0.19 -7.78
C GLU A 296 20.56 0.63 -8.71
N VAL A 297 20.08 1.82 -9.09
CA VAL A 297 20.76 2.73 -10.02
C VAL A 297 21.22 3.98 -9.29
N ALA A 298 22.49 4.33 -9.42
CA ALA A 298 23.07 5.50 -8.77
C ALA A 298 23.38 6.64 -9.75
N VAL A 299 23.01 7.87 -9.38
CA VAL A 299 23.30 9.09 -10.14
C VAL A 299 24.05 10.08 -9.24
N MET A 300 25.35 10.20 -9.44
CA MET A 300 26.25 10.99 -8.60
C MET A 300 26.83 12.20 -9.35
N GLY A 301 26.71 13.38 -8.78
CA GLY A 301 27.10 14.64 -9.40
C GLY A 301 28.61 14.91 -9.43
N CYS A 302 29.43 14.14 -8.70
CA CYS A 302 30.89 14.27 -8.70
C CYS A 302 31.58 12.94 -8.39
N VAL A 303 32.85 12.83 -8.80
CA VAL A 303 33.69 11.63 -8.60
C VAL A 303 34.23 11.50 -7.17
N VAL A 304 34.10 12.51 -6.32
CA VAL A 304 34.74 12.54 -4.97
C VAL A 304 34.06 11.55 -4.03
N ASN A 305 32.73 11.60 -3.91
CA ASN A 305 31.97 10.73 -3.01
C ASN A 305 31.16 9.66 -3.78
N GLY A 306 30.92 9.89 -5.09
CA GLY A 306 30.04 9.06 -5.91
C GLY A 306 30.33 7.56 -5.81
N PRO A 307 31.56 7.09 -6.12
CA PRO A 307 31.88 5.67 -6.07
C PRO A 307 31.80 5.05 -4.66
N GLY A 308 31.98 5.86 -3.62
CA GLY A 308 31.92 5.41 -2.22
C GLY A 308 30.47 5.19 -1.73
N GLU A 309 29.61 6.18 -1.94
CA GLU A 309 28.21 6.15 -1.48
C GLU A 309 27.33 5.24 -2.36
N ALA A 310 27.70 5.08 -3.62
CA ALA A 310 27.00 4.23 -4.58
C ALA A 310 27.61 2.83 -4.73
N ARG A 311 28.51 2.41 -3.83
CA ARG A 311 29.20 1.11 -3.92
C ARG A 311 28.24 -0.08 -3.92
N GLY A 312 27.08 0.06 -3.27
CA GLY A 312 26.04 -0.97 -3.23
C GLY A 312 25.18 -1.05 -4.48
N ALA A 313 25.15 0.00 -5.30
CA ALA A 313 24.32 0.04 -6.49
C ALA A 313 24.77 -0.94 -7.56
N ASP A 314 23.81 -1.56 -8.25
CA ASP A 314 24.10 -2.46 -9.36
C ASP A 314 24.85 -1.75 -10.49
N VAL A 315 24.46 -0.50 -10.77
CA VAL A 315 25.04 0.35 -11.79
C VAL A 315 24.87 1.82 -11.43
N GLY A 316 25.76 2.66 -11.91
CA GLY A 316 25.60 4.10 -11.72
C GLY A 316 26.60 4.92 -12.52
N ILE A 317 26.41 6.24 -12.40
CA ILE A 317 27.28 7.25 -12.97
C ILE A 317 27.82 8.19 -11.91
N ALA A 318 29.02 8.72 -12.15
CA ALA A 318 29.58 9.82 -11.35
C ALA A 318 30.11 10.91 -12.29
N GLY A 319 29.62 12.15 -12.09
CA GLY A 319 30.01 13.30 -12.89
C GLY A 319 31.45 13.72 -12.66
N GLY A 320 32.11 14.24 -13.70
CA GLY A 320 33.43 14.84 -13.70
C GLY A 320 33.43 16.08 -14.57
N ASN A 321 34.58 16.73 -14.74
CA ASN A 321 34.72 17.96 -15.53
C ASN A 321 34.72 17.67 -17.03
N GLY A 322 33.58 17.72 -17.69
CA GLY A 322 33.37 17.40 -19.11
C GLY A 322 33.38 15.91 -19.46
N GLU A 323 33.57 15.05 -18.46
CA GLU A 323 33.62 13.60 -18.58
C GLU A 323 32.94 13.01 -17.32
N GLY A 324 32.52 11.74 -17.39
CA GLY A 324 32.02 11.03 -16.23
C GLY A 324 32.42 9.56 -16.23
N LEU A 325 32.14 8.92 -15.13
CA LEU A 325 32.43 7.50 -14.91
C LEU A 325 31.11 6.71 -14.90
N ILE A 326 31.15 5.55 -15.52
CA ILE A 326 30.16 4.50 -15.36
C ILE A 326 30.73 3.41 -14.47
N PHE A 327 29.97 2.95 -13.48
CA PHE A 327 30.43 1.89 -12.60
C PHE A 327 29.33 0.83 -12.41
N ARG A 328 29.77 -0.40 -12.15
CA ARG A 328 28.93 -1.54 -11.74
C ARG A 328 29.42 -2.03 -10.37
N LYS A 329 28.54 -2.16 -9.39
CA LYS A 329 28.87 -2.64 -8.02
C LYS A 329 30.11 -1.96 -7.42
N GLY A 330 30.22 -0.66 -7.63
CA GLY A 330 31.31 0.17 -7.13
C GLY A 330 32.60 0.13 -7.94
N GLU A 331 32.72 -0.71 -8.98
CA GLU A 331 33.85 -0.78 -9.85
C GLU A 331 33.66 0.04 -11.12
N VAL A 332 34.66 0.87 -11.49
CA VAL A 332 34.58 1.70 -12.70
C VAL A 332 34.71 0.82 -13.94
N VAL A 333 33.63 0.80 -14.74
CA VAL A 333 33.60 0.02 -16.01
C VAL A 333 34.18 0.82 -17.17
N ARG A 334 33.82 2.11 -17.26
CA ARG A 334 34.32 2.99 -18.32
C ARG A 334 34.22 4.47 -17.93
N LYS A 335 35.00 5.26 -18.70
CA LYS A 335 34.96 6.71 -18.67
C LYS A 335 34.39 7.20 -19.99
N VAL A 336 33.42 8.11 -19.95
CA VAL A 336 32.72 8.63 -21.13
C VAL A 336 32.57 10.14 -21.05
N LYS A 337 32.23 10.79 -22.15
CA LYS A 337 31.89 12.21 -22.15
C LYS A 337 30.55 12.45 -21.42
N GLU A 338 30.39 13.65 -20.88
CA GLU A 338 29.16 14.01 -20.15
C GLU A 338 27.90 13.79 -20.97
N GLU A 339 27.92 14.13 -22.27
CA GLU A 339 26.79 13.98 -23.22
C GLU A 339 26.41 12.51 -23.46
N GLU A 340 27.29 11.55 -23.21
CA GLU A 340 27.09 10.12 -23.39
C GLU A 340 26.67 9.40 -22.10
N LEU A 341 26.79 10.05 -20.92
CA LEU A 341 26.54 9.45 -19.62
C LEU A 341 25.19 8.75 -19.53
N LEU A 342 24.13 9.42 -19.95
CA LEU A 342 22.78 8.90 -19.85
C LEU A 342 22.53 7.70 -20.76
N SER A 343 22.99 7.78 -22.01
CA SER A 343 22.84 6.70 -22.99
C SER A 343 23.63 5.45 -22.59
N GLU A 344 24.84 5.64 -22.08
CA GLU A 344 25.67 4.53 -21.61
C GLU A 344 25.12 3.92 -20.31
N LEU A 345 24.59 4.72 -19.39
CA LEU A 345 23.91 4.22 -18.20
C LEU A 345 22.70 3.34 -18.59
N PHE A 346 21.88 3.78 -19.52
CA PHE A 346 20.72 2.99 -19.97
C PHE A 346 21.16 1.68 -20.64
N ARG A 347 22.23 1.69 -21.42
CA ARG A 347 22.79 0.48 -22.02
C ARG A 347 23.26 -0.52 -20.95
N GLU A 348 23.90 -0.04 -19.88
CA GLU A 348 24.34 -0.89 -18.77
C GLU A 348 23.16 -1.44 -17.97
N ILE A 349 22.09 -0.66 -17.75
CA ILE A 349 20.86 -1.13 -17.11
C ILE A 349 20.25 -2.28 -17.92
N ASP A 350 20.10 -2.08 -19.24
CA ASP A 350 19.50 -3.09 -20.12
C ASP A 350 20.35 -4.38 -20.14
N ALA A 351 21.69 -4.26 -20.17
CA ALA A 351 22.60 -5.40 -20.11
C ALA A 351 22.44 -6.20 -18.81
N ILE A 352 22.37 -5.53 -17.64
CA ILE A 352 22.17 -6.20 -16.34
C ILE A 352 20.83 -6.94 -16.29
N LEU A 353 19.77 -6.32 -16.81
CA LEU A 353 18.46 -6.95 -16.84
C LEU A 353 18.42 -8.19 -17.75
N GLU A 354 19.13 -8.18 -18.88
CA GLU A 354 19.26 -9.34 -19.75
C GLU A 354 20.11 -10.45 -19.11
N GLU A 355 21.22 -10.11 -18.46
CA GLU A 355 22.04 -11.05 -17.71
C GLU A 355 21.22 -11.80 -16.64
N ARG A 356 20.34 -11.10 -15.92
CA ARG A 356 19.47 -11.68 -14.90
C ARG A 356 18.38 -12.61 -15.44
N LYS A 357 17.93 -12.38 -16.67
CA LYS A 357 16.94 -13.26 -17.33
C LYS A 357 17.53 -14.58 -17.80
N THR A 358 18.85 -14.59 -18.01
CA THR A 358 19.60 -15.76 -18.53
C THR A 358 20.27 -16.59 -17.42
N SER A 359 20.28 -16.09 -16.19
CA SER A 359 20.85 -16.76 -15.00
C SER A 359 19.78 -17.46 -14.19
#